data_d5e251092ec6b373e63b76417ec9d6d7
#
_entry.id   d5e251092ec6b373e63b76417ec9d6d7
#
_cell.length_a   1.000
_cell.length_b   1.000
_cell.length_c   1.000
_cell.angle_alpha   90.00
_cell.angle_beta   90.00
_cell.angle_gamma   90.00
#
_symmetry.space_group_name_H-M   'P 1'
#
loop_
_entity.id
_entity.type
_entity.pdbx_description
1 polymer ?
#
loop_
_entity_poly.entity_id
_entity_poly.type
_entity_poly.pdbx_seq_one_letter_code
_entity_poly.pdbx_strand_id
1 'polypeptide(L)'
;MKSNARWNVRLCLWLLLIASLPVQADQPLRILFVGNSYLYYNDSLHNHVGRIAEELQPVLLDKLDYKSSTIGGASLDHHPIEHLLTPGRIGVDEPFEWVVLQGGSAEPLSARRRAAFVETVADFDRLIKRHGGQTALFMTQAYVAPHARVEDGQQAEIAAAYADAAAATGARVIPVGLAFELSYTRRPELALHMEFDGSHPSLYGTYLAACVVYLSLYGGSLEGLQYDYYGRIPSDITLFLQGIATETVAATVQ
;
A
#
# COMPACT_ATOMS: atom_id res chain seq x y z
N MET A 1 77.06 28.52 24.45
CA MET A 1 76.45 27.26 24.11
C MET A 1 74.92 27.41 24.41
N LYS A 2 74.11 27.55 23.36
CA LYS A 2 72.61 27.71 23.50
C LYS A 2 71.98 26.48 22.89
N SER A 3 71.32 25.66 23.69
CA SER A 3 70.60 24.46 23.24
C SER A 3 69.20 24.85 22.86
N ASN A 4 68.82 24.62 21.60
CA ASN A 4 67.45 24.80 21.08
C ASN A 4 66.66 23.50 21.29
N ALA A 5 65.71 23.52 22.22
CA ALA A 5 64.67 22.46 22.36
C ALA A 5 63.53 22.69 21.38
N ARG A 6 63.42 21.79 20.39
CA ARG A 6 62.26 21.75 19.46
C ARG A 6 61.12 20.95 20.08
N TRP A 7 60.04 21.62 20.38
CA TRP A 7 58.79 20.98 20.79
C TRP A 7 58.02 20.55 19.54
N ASN A 8 57.87 19.23 19.38
CA ASN A 8 56.96 18.63 18.38
C ASN A 8 55.58 18.55 18.95
N VAL A 9 54.70 19.46 18.52
CA VAL A 9 53.24 19.38 18.81
C VAL A 9 52.62 18.40 17.81
N ARG A 10 52.28 17.20 18.26
CA ARG A 10 51.46 16.25 17.50
C ARG A 10 50.02 16.65 17.68
N LEU A 11 49.43 17.23 16.62
CA LEU A 11 48.01 17.53 16.52
C LEU A 11 47.28 16.21 16.25
N CYS A 12 46.61 15.62 17.26
CA CYS A 12 45.70 14.49 17.07
C CYS A 12 44.36 15.03 16.58
N LEU A 13 44.11 14.91 15.26
CA LEU A 13 42.79 15.14 14.68
C LEU A 13 41.86 13.98 15.07
N TRP A 14 40.95 14.22 16.01
CA TRP A 14 39.81 13.32 16.25
C TRP A 14 38.75 13.56 15.20
N LEU A 15 38.67 12.67 14.20
CA LEU A 15 37.51 12.58 13.29
C LEU A 15 36.31 12.07 14.09
N LEU A 16 35.40 12.97 14.47
CA LEU A 16 34.10 12.62 14.95
C LEU A 16 33.29 12.03 13.76
N LEU A 17 33.22 10.70 13.67
CA LEU A 17 32.21 10.02 12.86
C LEU A 17 30.84 10.30 13.49
N ILE A 18 30.12 11.27 12.95
CA ILE A 18 28.70 11.44 13.22
C ILE A 18 27.99 10.29 12.48
N ALA A 19 27.76 9.19 13.19
CA ALA A 19 26.84 8.15 12.72
C ALA A 19 25.46 8.80 12.66
N SER A 20 24.98 9.13 11.45
CA SER A 20 23.59 9.47 11.22
C SER A 20 22.75 8.23 11.56
N LEU A 21 22.12 8.24 12.73
CA LEU A 21 21.08 7.29 13.06
C LEU A 21 19.98 7.45 11.98
N PRO A 22 19.51 6.35 11.38
CA PRO A 22 18.37 6.45 10.49
C PRO A 22 17.23 7.09 11.28
N VAL A 23 16.71 8.21 10.78
CA VAL A 23 15.44 8.76 11.28
C VAL A 23 14.41 7.70 10.99
N GLN A 24 13.99 6.98 12.00
CA GLN A 24 12.88 6.06 11.91
C GLN A 24 11.67 6.94 11.63
N ALA A 25 11.18 6.93 10.40
CA ALA A 25 9.93 7.62 10.06
C ALA A 25 8.85 7.14 11.02
N ASP A 26 8.09 8.09 11.60
CA ASP A 26 6.98 7.73 12.46
C ASP A 26 6.05 6.78 11.69
N GLN A 27 5.75 5.64 12.31
CA GLN A 27 4.90 4.62 11.69
C GLN A 27 3.46 5.14 11.63
N PRO A 28 2.76 5.01 10.50
CA PRO A 28 1.42 5.56 10.39
C PRO A 28 0.43 4.85 11.32
N LEU A 29 -0.29 5.64 12.10
CA LEU A 29 -1.31 5.15 13.03
C LEU A 29 -2.72 5.30 12.46
N ARG A 30 -2.96 6.32 11.64
CA ARG A 30 -4.28 6.66 11.11
C ARG A 30 -4.29 6.55 9.60
N ILE A 31 -5.00 5.53 9.09
CA ILE A 31 -5.10 5.27 7.65
C ILE A 31 -6.58 5.17 7.27
N LEU A 32 -6.97 5.95 6.25
CA LEU A 32 -8.28 5.85 5.62
C LEU A 32 -8.18 5.06 4.31
N PHE A 33 -9.00 4.02 4.17
CA PHE A 33 -9.14 3.25 2.94
C PHE A 33 -10.44 3.66 2.23
N VAL A 34 -10.34 4.13 0.99
CA VAL A 34 -11.47 4.60 0.18
C VAL A 34 -11.54 3.80 -1.11
N GLY A 35 -12.67 3.16 -1.38
CA GLY A 35 -12.82 2.35 -2.59
C GLY A 35 -14.12 1.55 -2.63
N ASN A 36 -14.04 0.34 -3.12
CA ASN A 36 -15.22 -0.49 -3.35
C ASN A 36 -15.06 -1.91 -2.79
N SER A 37 -15.77 -2.88 -3.40
CA SER A 37 -15.76 -4.28 -2.96
C SER A 37 -14.37 -4.93 -2.93
N TYR A 38 -13.41 -4.45 -3.69
CA TYR A 38 -12.04 -4.96 -3.63
C TYR A 38 -11.39 -4.75 -2.25
N LEU A 39 -11.86 -3.76 -1.50
CA LEU A 39 -11.35 -3.47 -0.15
C LEU A 39 -12.14 -4.16 0.97
N TYR A 40 -13.43 -4.51 0.78
CA TYR A 40 -14.23 -5.07 1.87
C TYR A 40 -14.41 -6.60 1.84
N TYR A 41 -14.04 -7.29 0.74
CA TYR A 41 -14.09 -8.75 0.72
C TYR A 41 -13.18 -9.36 1.80
N ASN A 42 -13.55 -10.59 2.24
CA ASN A 42 -12.76 -11.40 3.17
C ASN A 42 -12.38 -10.67 4.46
N ASP A 43 -13.33 -10.07 5.14
CA ASP A 43 -13.15 -9.34 6.41
C ASP A 43 -12.45 -7.99 6.28
N SER A 44 -12.47 -7.40 5.09
CA SER A 44 -11.91 -6.08 4.77
C SER A 44 -10.39 -5.96 4.88
N LEU A 45 -9.80 -5.45 3.83
CA LEU A 45 -8.34 -5.28 3.69
C LEU A 45 -7.69 -4.57 4.88
N HIS A 46 -8.32 -3.49 5.40
CA HIS A 46 -7.75 -2.71 6.51
C HIS A 46 -7.58 -3.52 7.79
N ASN A 47 -8.45 -4.52 8.05
CA ASN A 47 -8.31 -5.42 9.19
C ASN A 47 -7.08 -6.31 9.04
N HIS A 48 -6.85 -6.88 7.84
CA HIS A 48 -5.64 -7.68 7.58
C HIS A 48 -4.37 -6.83 7.71
N VAL A 49 -4.37 -5.60 7.17
CA VAL A 49 -3.22 -4.68 7.29
C VAL A 49 -2.94 -4.35 8.76
N GLY A 50 -3.99 -4.09 9.54
CA GLY A 50 -3.87 -3.83 10.98
C GLY A 50 -3.24 -5.02 11.73
N ARG A 51 -3.71 -6.24 11.48
CA ARG A 51 -3.14 -7.45 12.10
C ARG A 51 -1.67 -7.67 11.74
N ILE A 52 -1.30 -7.45 10.49
CA ILE A 52 0.09 -7.53 10.05
C ILE A 52 0.94 -6.47 10.76
N ALA A 53 0.44 -5.23 10.84
CA ALA A 53 1.15 -4.13 11.48
C ALA A 53 1.33 -4.34 12.99
N GLU A 54 0.29 -4.77 13.70
CA GLU A 54 0.34 -5.07 15.14
C GLU A 54 1.30 -6.22 15.47
N GLU A 55 1.34 -7.26 14.63
CA GLU A 55 2.21 -8.42 14.85
C GLU A 55 3.68 -8.08 14.60
N LEU A 56 3.98 -7.41 13.48
CA LEU A 56 5.35 -7.06 13.13
C LEU A 56 5.90 -5.87 13.92
N GLN A 57 5.02 -5.04 14.46
CA GLN A 57 5.35 -3.86 15.24
C GLN A 57 4.50 -3.78 16.52
N PRO A 58 4.81 -4.57 17.55
CA PRO A 58 4.00 -4.64 18.77
C PRO A 58 3.79 -3.30 19.50
N VAL A 59 4.62 -2.30 19.22
CA VAL A 59 4.45 -0.93 19.71
C VAL A 59 3.19 -0.25 19.19
N LEU A 60 2.62 -0.76 18.08
CA LEU A 60 1.39 -0.25 17.45
C LEU A 60 0.11 -0.90 18.01
N LEU A 61 0.23 -1.95 18.80
CA LEU A 61 -0.93 -2.66 19.38
C LEU A 61 -1.85 -1.66 20.08
N ASP A 62 -3.14 -1.76 19.81
CA ASP A 62 -4.20 -0.88 20.34
C ASP A 62 -4.06 0.63 20.00
N LYS A 63 -3.17 0.99 19.07
CA LYS A 63 -2.95 2.38 18.67
C LYS A 63 -3.42 2.70 17.25
N LEU A 64 -3.69 1.65 16.45
CA LEU A 64 -4.08 1.82 15.05
C LEU A 64 -5.53 2.31 14.96
N ASP A 65 -5.74 3.39 14.23
CA ASP A 65 -7.07 3.95 13.96
C ASP A 65 -7.32 3.95 12.45
N TYR A 66 -7.63 2.77 11.93
CA TYR A 66 -7.94 2.58 10.53
C TYR A 66 -9.43 2.71 10.28
N LYS A 67 -9.78 3.39 9.21
CA LYS A 67 -11.16 3.49 8.72
C LYS A 67 -11.25 3.03 7.28
N SER A 68 -12.43 2.55 6.92
CA SER A 68 -12.71 2.11 5.56
C SER A 68 -14.05 2.70 5.11
N SER A 69 -14.03 3.43 4.00
CA SER A 69 -15.21 3.91 3.30
C SER A 69 -15.33 3.20 1.97
N THR A 70 -16.29 2.27 1.87
CA THR A 70 -16.44 1.42 0.69
C THR A 70 -17.87 1.41 0.20
N ILE A 71 -18.03 1.55 -1.12
CA ILE A 71 -19.33 1.49 -1.82
C ILE A 71 -19.22 0.44 -2.92
N GLY A 72 -20.08 -0.58 -2.89
CA GLY A 72 -20.05 -1.68 -3.87
C GLY A 72 -20.15 -1.17 -5.31
N GLY A 73 -19.17 -1.52 -6.16
CA GLY A 73 -19.13 -1.12 -7.58
C GLY A 73 -18.85 0.35 -7.85
N ALA A 74 -18.50 1.14 -6.84
CA ALA A 74 -18.26 2.57 -7.00
C ALA A 74 -16.93 2.89 -7.69
N SER A 75 -16.90 4.02 -8.37
CA SER A 75 -15.73 4.80 -8.70
C SER A 75 -15.40 5.77 -7.56
N LEU A 76 -14.20 6.34 -7.54
CA LEU A 76 -13.76 7.23 -6.46
C LEU A 76 -14.64 8.48 -6.30
N ASP A 77 -15.13 9.06 -7.38
CA ASP A 77 -15.99 10.26 -7.39
C ASP A 77 -17.32 10.09 -6.65
N HIS A 78 -17.72 8.86 -6.32
CA HIS A 78 -18.92 8.59 -5.51
C HIS A 78 -18.68 8.81 -4.01
N HIS A 79 -17.45 8.98 -3.56
CA HIS A 79 -17.12 9.12 -2.14
C HIS A 79 -17.13 10.59 -1.70
N PRO A 80 -17.79 10.92 -0.56
CA PRO A 80 -17.80 12.27 -0.01
C PRO A 80 -16.46 12.55 0.72
N ILE A 81 -15.37 12.66 -0.03
CA ILE A 81 -14.01 12.66 0.50
C ILE A 81 -13.79 13.75 1.55
N GLU A 82 -14.31 14.96 1.37
CA GLU A 82 -14.15 16.04 2.33
C GLU A 82 -14.81 15.74 3.68
N HIS A 83 -15.98 15.07 3.67
CA HIS A 83 -16.62 14.59 4.88
C HIS A 83 -15.76 13.52 5.57
N LEU A 84 -15.20 12.59 4.81
CA LEU A 84 -14.37 11.51 5.35
C LEU A 84 -13.08 12.03 5.97
N LEU A 85 -12.49 13.09 5.41
CA LEU A 85 -11.24 13.70 5.90
C LEU A 85 -11.46 14.65 7.09
N THR A 86 -12.69 15.11 7.33
CA THR A 86 -12.97 16.05 8.40
C THR A 86 -12.88 15.36 9.76
N PRO A 87 -12.01 15.80 10.69
CA PRO A 87 -11.88 15.21 12.00
C PRO A 87 -13.22 15.10 12.76
N GLY A 88 -13.39 13.99 13.47
CA GLY A 88 -14.60 13.68 14.24
C GLY A 88 -15.79 13.14 13.43
N ARG A 89 -15.77 13.20 12.07
CA ARG A 89 -16.93 12.80 11.27
C ARG A 89 -17.13 11.28 11.17
N ILE A 90 -16.03 10.54 11.18
CA ILE A 90 -16.06 9.06 11.10
C ILE A 90 -15.36 8.42 12.31
N GLY A 91 -15.37 9.10 13.45
CA GLY A 91 -14.83 8.59 14.71
C GLY A 91 -13.30 8.60 14.79
N VAL A 92 -12.64 9.49 14.06
CA VAL A 92 -11.22 9.81 14.15
C VAL A 92 -11.09 11.30 14.35
N ASP A 93 -10.51 11.72 15.48
CA ASP A 93 -10.44 13.13 15.87
C ASP A 93 -9.19 13.83 15.32
N GLU A 94 -8.18 13.07 14.92
CA GLU A 94 -6.96 13.55 14.32
C GLU A 94 -6.97 13.33 12.78
N PRO A 95 -6.22 14.12 12.00
CA PRO A 95 -6.07 13.89 10.56
C PRO A 95 -5.52 12.51 10.24
N PHE A 96 -5.96 11.92 9.13
CA PHE A 96 -5.35 10.71 8.58
C PHE A 96 -3.96 11.01 8.03
N GLU A 97 -2.99 10.16 8.36
CA GLU A 97 -1.62 10.27 7.87
C GLU A 97 -1.50 9.75 6.44
N TRP A 98 -2.25 8.70 6.15
CA TRP A 98 -2.39 8.14 4.81
C TRP A 98 -3.86 7.98 4.41
N VAL A 99 -4.14 8.26 3.15
CA VAL A 99 -5.42 7.92 2.51
C VAL A 99 -5.13 7.04 1.31
N VAL A 100 -5.57 5.80 1.41
CA VAL A 100 -5.44 4.79 0.34
C VAL A 100 -6.65 4.89 -0.56
N LEU A 101 -6.45 5.27 -1.81
CA LEU A 101 -7.49 5.43 -2.82
C LEU A 101 -7.47 4.23 -3.78
N GLN A 102 -8.58 3.51 -3.89
CA GLN A 102 -8.76 2.42 -4.83
C GLN A 102 -9.82 2.81 -5.86
N GLY A 103 -9.43 2.95 -7.10
CA GLY A 103 -10.33 3.23 -8.22
C GLY A 103 -11.27 2.07 -8.54
N GLY A 104 -12.33 2.34 -9.29
CA GLY A 104 -13.20 1.29 -9.82
C GLY A 104 -12.44 0.35 -10.75
N SER A 105 -12.72 -0.94 -10.69
CA SER A 105 -12.01 -1.97 -11.47
C SER A 105 -12.01 -1.75 -13.00
N ALA A 106 -13.02 -1.03 -13.50
CA ALA A 106 -13.14 -0.70 -14.92
C ALA A 106 -12.65 0.72 -15.28
N GLU A 107 -12.20 1.54 -14.33
CA GLU A 107 -11.74 2.90 -14.60
C GLU A 107 -10.46 2.92 -15.45
N PRO A 108 -9.47 2.05 -15.23
CA PRO A 108 -8.28 2.01 -16.08
C PRO A 108 -8.54 1.56 -17.53
N LEU A 109 -9.64 0.86 -17.80
CA LEU A 109 -9.87 0.10 -19.03
C LEU A 109 -10.43 0.91 -20.21
N SER A 110 -10.64 2.22 -20.07
CA SER A 110 -10.99 3.07 -21.22
C SER A 110 -10.41 4.46 -21.06
N ALA A 111 -9.99 5.07 -22.16
CA ALA A 111 -9.34 6.39 -22.15
C ALA A 111 -10.17 7.46 -21.41
N ARG A 112 -11.50 7.49 -21.62
CA ARG A 112 -12.41 8.41 -20.92
C ARG A 112 -12.43 8.20 -19.42
N ARG A 113 -12.56 6.94 -18.97
CA ARG A 113 -12.61 6.60 -17.54
C ARG A 113 -11.26 6.82 -16.86
N ARG A 114 -10.16 6.50 -17.56
CA ARG A 114 -8.79 6.76 -17.10
C ARG A 114 -8.57 8.24 -16.84
N ALA A 115 -8.98 9.11 -17.79
CA ALA A 115 -8.87 10.56 -17.61
C ALA A 115 -9.69 11.05 -16.41
N ALA A 116 -10.93 10.59 -16.25
CA ALA A 116 -11.78 10.91 -15.09
C ALA A 116 -11.18 10.41 -13.77
N PHE A 117 -10.60 9.20 -13.74
CA PHE A 117 -9.88 8.65 -12.58
C PHE A 117 -8.71 9.54 -12.18
N VAL A 118 -7.85 9.93 -13.12
CA VAL A 118 -6.69 10.80 -12.85
C VAL A 118 -7.14 12.16 -12.31
N GLU A 119 -8.19 12.75 -12.87
CA GLU A 119 -8.77 14.01 -12.39
C GLU A 119 -9.30 13.87 -10.96
N THR A 120 -10.10 12.82 -10.68
CA THR A 120 -10.64 12.56 -9.34
C THR A 120 -9.53 12.35 -8.31
N VAL A 121 -8.49 11.58 -8.67
CA VAL A 121 -7.32 11.38 -7.79
C VAL A 121 -6.63 12.72 -7.50
N ALA A 122 -6.45 13.58 -8.50
CA ALA A 122 -5.83 14.89 -8.30
C ALA A 122 -6.66 15.80 -7.40
N ASP A 123 -7.99 15.75 -7.52
CA ASP A 123 -8.91 16.51 -6.67
C ASP A 123 -8.86 16.01 -5.22
N PHE A 124 -8.88 14.70 -5.02
CA PHE A 124 -8.79 14.07 -3.71
C PHE A 124 -7.44 14.32 -3.05
N ASP A 125 -6.34 14.20 -3.81
CA ASP A 125 -4.98 14.47 -3.32
C ASP A 125 -4.85 15.90 -2.78
N ARG A 126 -5.42 16.89 -3.48
CA ARG A 126 -5.43 18.28 -2.99
C ARG A 126 -6.16 18.42 -1.66
N LEU A 127 -7.29 17.72 -1.48
CA LEU A 127 -8.05 17.70 -0.24
C LEU A 127 -7.27 16.99 0.87
N ILE A 128 -6.72 15.81 0.60
CA ILE A 128 -5.92 15.03 1.53
C ILE A 128 -4.75 15.86 2.07
N LYS A 129 -3.99 16.49 1.16
CA LYS A 129 -2.86 17.36 1.52
C LYS A 129 -3.27 18.58 2.35
N ARG A 130 -4.44 19.17 2.09
CA ARG A 130 -4.98 20.27 2.91
C ARG A 130 -5.26 19.83 4.33
N HIS A 131 -5.63 18.57 4.55
CA HIS A 131 -5.83 17.98 5.88
C HIS A 131 -4.54 17.41 6.49
N GLY A 132 -3.37 17.58 5.83
CA GLY A 132 -2.07 17.13 6.34
C GLY A 132 -1.73 15.67 6.07
N GLY A 133 -2.56 14.96 5.30
CA GLY A 133 -2.34 13.56 4.93
C GLY A 133 -1.53 13.38 3.65
N GLN A 134 -1.17 12.14 3.38
CA GLN A 134 -0.50 11.69 2.16
C GLN A 134 -1.42 10.73 1.38
N THR A 135 -1.32 10.77 0.05
CA THR A 135 -2.11 9.91 -0.83
C THR A 135 -1.34 8.67 -1.22
N ALA A 136 -1.98 7.51 -1.13
CA ALA A 136 -1.51 6.26 -1.69
C ALA A 136 -2.56 5.68 -2.65
N LEU A 137 -2.12 5.09 -3.76
CA LEU A 137 -2.97 4.57 -4.81
C LEU A 137 -2.90 3.04 -4.82
N PHE A 138 -3.97 2.39 -4.41
CA PHE A 138 -4.10 0.94 -4.47
C PHE A 138 -4.32 0.50 -5.92
N MET A 139 -3.26 0.06 -6.59
CA MET A 139 -3.33 -0.44 -7.97
C MET A 139 -4.12 -1.76 -7.99
N THR A 140 -5.26 -1.75 -8.66
CA THR A 140 -6.12 -2.92 -8.77
C THR A 140 -5.50 -4.02 -9.63
N GLN A 141 -5.93 -5.26 -9.42
CA GLN A 141 -5.59 -6.42 -10.24
C GLN A 141 -6.44 -6.45 -11.53
N ALA A 142 -5.88 -7.07 -12.58
CA ALA A 142 -6.60 -7.39 -13.80
C ALA A 142 -7.62 -8.50 -13.57
N TYR A 143 -8.62 -8.59 -14.43
CA TYR A 143 -9.60 -9.68 -14.40
C TYR A 143 -8.98 -11.00 -14.87
N VAL A 144 -9.52 -12.11 -14.37
CA VAL A 144 -9.21 -13.47 -14.83
C VAL A 144 -10.50 -14.19 -15.22
N ALA A 145 -10.40 -15.30 -15.94
CA ALA A 145 -11.57 -16.14 -16.22
C ALA A 145 -12.27 -16.54 -14.90
N PRO A 146 -13.62 -16.55 -14.85
CA PRO A 146 -14.57 -16.43 -15.96
C PRO A 146 -15.06 -14.99 -16.27
N HIS A 147 -14.39 -13.94 -15.80
CA HIS A 147 -14.86 -12.57 -16.01
C HIS A 147 -14.92 -12.21 -17.50
N ALA A 148 -16.03 -11.59 -17.95
CA ALA A 148 -16.29 -11.33 -19.38
C ALA A 148 -15.36 -10.28 -20.01
N ARG A 149 -14.56 -9.55 -19.22
CA ARG A 149 -13.65 -8.50 -19.67
C ARG A 149 -12.18 -8.88 -19.50
N VAL A 150 -11.86 -10.17 -19.50
CA VAL A 150 -10.47 -10.62 -19.50
C VAL A 150 -9.83 -10.27 -20.85
N GLU A 151 -8.73 -9.55 -20.80
CA GLU A 151 -7.97 -9.13 -21.99
C GLU A 151 -6.47 -9.29 -21.73
N ASP A 152 -5.71 -9.70 -22.72
CA ASP A 152 -4.26 -9.80 -22.65
C ASP A 152 -3.64 -8.40 -22.44
N GLY A 153 -2.65 -8.29 -21.57
CA GLY A 153 -2.00 -7.02 -21.27
C GLY A 153 -2.80 -6.06 -20.38
N GLN A 154 -3.96 -6.45 -19.87
CA GLN A 154 -4.83 -5.61 -19.05
C GLN A 154 -4.13 -5.06 -17.80
N GLN A 155 -3.26 -5.84 -17.16
CA GLN A 155 -2.50 -5.37 -15.99
C GLN A 155 -1.56 -4.21 -16.35
N ALA A 156 -0.96 -4.24 -17.53
CA ALA A 156 -0.10 -3.15 -18.00
C ALA A 156 -0.88 -1.84 -18.23
N GLU A 157 -2.12 -1.93 -18.76
CA GLU A 157 -3.00 -0.75 -18.90
C GLU A 157 -3.42 -0.18 -17.55
N ILE A 158 -3.72 -1.05 -16.58
CA ILE A 158 -4.02 -0.66 -15.21
C ILE A 158 -2.80 0.05 -14.61
N ALA A 159 -1.61 -0.54 -14.71
CA ALA A 159 -0.38 0.04 -14.19
C ALA A 159 -0.10 1.42 -14.79
N ALA A 160 -0.30 1.59 -16.10
CA ALA A 160 -0.15 2.88 -16.78
C ALA A 160 -1.11 3.94 -16.22
N ALA A 161 -2.39 3.59 -15.98
CA ALA A 161 -3.37 4.54 -15.43
C ALA A 161 -3.00 4.99 -14.00
N TYR A 162 -2.51 4.08 -13.17
CA TYR A 162 -2.06 4.42 -11.82
C TYR A 162 -0.74 5.20 -11.83
N ALA A 163 0.15 4.95 -12.78
CA ALA A 163 1.36 5.75 -12.99
C ALA A 163 1.03 7.18 -13.43
N ASP A 164 0.06 7.37 -14.33
CA ASP A 164 -0.42 8.70 -14.75
C ASP A 164 -0.98 9.48 -13.55
N ALA A 165 -1.81 8.85 -12.71
CA ALA A 165 -2.37 9.47 -11.51
C ALA A 165 -1.28 9.82 -10.48
N ALA A 166 -0.29 8.94 -10.31
CA ALA A 166 0.85 9.19 -9.42
C ALA A 166 1.73 10.34 -9.94
N ALA A 167 1.98 10.39 -11.24
CA ALA A 167 2.76 11.47 -11.85
C ALA A 167 2.07 12.84 -11.70
N ALA A 168 0.73 12.88 -11.73
CA ALA A 168 -0.04 14.10 -11.55
C ALA A 168 -0.06 14.61 -10.10
N THR A 169 0.17 13.74 -9.11
CA THR A 169 -0.05 14.06 -7.69
C THR A 169 1.18 13.89 -6.80
N GLY A 170 2.14 13.05 -7.20
CA GLY A 170 3.21 12.56 -6.34
C GLY A 170 2.74 11.50 -5.35
N ALA A 171 1.55 10.92 -5.54
CA ALA A 171 1.02 9.86 -4.70
C ALA A 171 1.86 8.58 -4.79
N ARG A 172 1.92 7.84 -3.70
CA ARG A 172 2.60 6.54 -3.66
C ARG A 172 1.73 5.47 -4.31
N VAL A 173 2.27 4.72 -5.27
CA VAL A 173 1.58 3.56 -5.83
C VAL A 173 1.83 2.32 -4.97
N ILE A 174 0.77 1.63 -4.60
CA ILE A 174 0.78 0.32 -3.93
C ILE A 174 0.53 -0.74 -5.00
N PRO A 175 1.53 -1.54 -5.41
CA PRO A 175 1.51 -2.32 -6.64
C PRO A 175 0.78 -3.67 -6.52
N VAL A 176 -0.44 -3.68 -5.96
CA VAL A 176 -1.18 -4.93 -5.68
C VAL A 176 -1.44 -5.72 -6.96
N GLY A 177 -1.87 -5.07 -8.04
CA GLY A 177 -2.13 -5.76 -9.31
C GLY A 177 -0.90 -6.45 -9.89
N LEU A 178 0.29 -5.82 -9.75
CA LEU A 178 1.55 -6.45 -10.18
C LEU A 178 1.92 -7.66 -9.31
N ALA A 179 1.60 -7.62 -8.02
CA ALA A 179 1.80 -8.77 -7.14
C ALA A 179 0.90 -9.95 -7.53
N PHE A 180 -0.36 -9.68 -7.93
CA PHE A 180 -1.25 -10.71 -8.46
C PHE A 180 -0.68 -11.32 -9.75
N GLU A 181 -0.23 -10.50 -10.69
CA GLU A 181 0.37 -10.96 -11.95
C GLU A 181 1.63 -11.83 -11.71
N LEU A 182 2.52 -11.38 -10.81
CA LEU A 182 3.70 -12.15 -10.44
C LEU A 182 3.33 -13.49 -9.78
N SER A 183 2.33 -13.51 -8.90
CA SER A 183 1.85 -14.73 -8.25
C SER A 183 1.33 -15.72 -9.28
N TYR A 184 0.49 -15.29 -10.22
CA TYR A 184 -0.02 -16.15 -11.30
C TYR A 184 1.07 -16.63 -12.24
N THR A 185 2.10 -15.83 -12.49
CA THR A 185 3.26 -16.27 -13.27
C THR A 185 4.01 -17.43 -12.60
N ARG A 186 4.05 -17.48 -11.28
CA ARG A 186 4.80 -18.49 -10.50
C ARG A 186 3.95 -19.68 -10.07
N ARG A 187 2.69 -19.41 -9.72
CA ARG A 187 1.70 -20.42 -9.29
C ARG A 187 0.35 -20.13 -9.94
N PRO A 188 0.17 -20.46 -11.24
CA PRO A 188 -1.06 -20.15 -11.98
C PRO A 188 -2.31 -20.82 -11.41
N GLU A 189 -2.15 -21.93 -10.69
CA GLU A 189 -3.23 -22.67 -10.02
C GLU A 189 -3.70 -22.03 -8.71
N LEU A 190 -2.94 -21.09 -8.14
CA LEU A 190 -3.31 -20.45 -6.86
C LEU A 190 -4.35 -19.37 -7.09
N ALA A 191 -5.61 -19.67 -6.76
CA ALA A 191 -6.72 -18.77 -6.99
C ALA A 191 -6.66 -17.52 -6.09
N LEU A 192 -6.21 -16.39 -6.63
CA LEU A 192 -6.21 -15.08 -5.96
C LEU A 192 -7.51 -14.30 -6.17
N HIS A 193 -8.33 -14.71 -7.14
CA HIS A 193 -9.66 -14.18 -7.38
C HIS A 193 -10.73 -15.17 -6.93
N MET A 194 -11.92 -14.65 -6.67
CA MET A 194 -13.10 -15.48 -6.45
C MET A 194 -13.42 -16.23 -7.74
N GLU A 195 -13.57 -17.55 -7.66
CA GLU A 195 -13.78 -18.42 -8.80
C GLU A 195 -15.08 -18.16 -9.58
N PHE A 196 -16.09 -17.59 -8.89
CA PHE A 196 -17.39 -17.34 -9.51
C PHE A 196 -17.42 -16.10 -10.42
N ASP A 197 -16.48 -15.15 -10.25
CA ASP A 197 -16.52 -13.90 -11.02
C ASP A 197 -15.19 -13.49 -11.66
N GLY A 198 -14.06 -14.01 -11.19
CA GLY A 198 -12.72 -13.68 -11.71
C GLY A 198 -12.33 -12.21 -11.55
N SER A 199 -12.95 -11.50 -10.59
CA SER A 199 -12.78 -10.08 -10.34
C SER A 199 -12.42 -9.77 -8.89
N HIS A 200 -13.29 -10.18 -7.94
CA HIS A 200 -13.07 -9.93 -6.53
C HIS A 200 -11.93 -10.77 -5.97
N PRO A 201 -11.17 -10.26 -5.00
CA PRO A 201 -10.10 -11.02 -4.39
C PRO A 201 -10.65 -12.21 -3.60
N SER A 202 -10.00 -13.37 -3.69
CA SER A 202 -10.15 -14.47 -2.75
C SER A 202 -9.52 -14.10 -1.40
N LEU A 203 -9.62 -14.98 -0.41
CA LEU A 203 -8.89 -14.79 0.86
C LEU A 203 -7.37 -14.69 0.62
N TYR A 204 -6.81 -15.48 -0.28
CA TYR A 204 -5.39 -15.41 -0.63
C TYR A 204 -5.04 -14.10 -1.33
N GLY A 205 -5.92 -13.61 -2.22
CA GLY A 205 -5.75 -12.32 -2.86
C GLY A 205 -5.80 -11.15 -1.86
N THR A 206 -6.73 -11.17 -0.90
CA THR A 206 -6.81 -10.14 0.15
C THR A 206 -5.57 -10.17 1.05
N TYR A 207 -5.09 -11.37 1.42
CA TYR A 207 -3.85 -11.51 2.19
C TYR A 207 -2.63 -10.97 1.46
N LEU A 208 -2.46 -11.32 0.18
CA LEU A 208 -1.40 -10.77 -0.66
C LEU A 208 -1.48 -9.24 -0.72
N ALA A 209 -2.66 -8.70 -0.98
CA ALA A 209 -2.88 -7.26 -1.02
C ALA A 209 -2.51 -6.59 0.30
N ALA A 210 -2.86 -7.19 1.45
CA ALA A 210 -2.52 -6.66 2.76
C ALA A 210 -1.00 -6.64 3.02
N CYS A 211 -0.28 -7.68 2.61
CA CYS A 211 1.19 -7.71 2.67
C CYS A 211 1.82 -6.60 1.81
N VAL A 212 1.31 -6.38 0.59
CA VAL A 212 1.79 -5.32 -0.31
C VAL A 212 1.50 -3.94 0.27
N VAL A 213 0.29 -3.73 0.83
CA VAL A 213 -0.06 -2.46 1.49
C VAL A 213 0.85 -2.19 2.68
N TYR A 214 1.04 -3.19 3.56
CA TYR A 214 1.92 -3.05 4.72
C TYR A 214 3.34 -2.64 4.29
N LEU A 215 3.96 -3.39 3.39
CA LEU A 215 5.31 -3.07 2.90
C LEU A 215 5.38 -1.69 2.25
N SER A 216 4.35 -1.30 1.51
CA SER A 216 4.32 -0.01 0.83
C SER A 216 4.19 1.18 1.78
N LEU A 217 3.44 1.06 2.88
CA LEU A 217 3.17 2.17 3.80
C LEU A 217 4.12 2.20 5.00
N TYR A 218 4.46 1.02 5.54
CA TYR A 218 5.32 0.89 6.71
C TYR A 218 6.79 0.64 6.37
N GLY A 219 7.07 0.10 5.18
CA GLY A 219 8.41 -0.37 4.83
C GLY A 219 8.80 -1.62 5.63
N GLY A 220 10.10 -1.86 5.74
CA GLY A 220 10.63 -2.98 6.53
C GLY A 220 10.50 -4.33 5.86
N SER A 221 10.16 -5.38 6.64
CA SER A 221 10.15 -6.78 6.21
C SER A 221 8.89 -7.49 6.72
N LEU A 222 8.51 -8.55 6.04
CA LEU A 222 7.49 -9.52 6.51
C LEU A 222 8.15 -10.71 7.24
N GLU A 223 9.44 -10.65 7.50
CA GLU A 223 10.14 -11.72 8.23
C GLU A 223 9.56 -11.89 9.63
N GLY A 224 9.24 -13.13 9.98
CA GLY A 224 8.64 -13.48 11.26
C GLY A 224 7.12 -13.36 11.32
N LEU A 225 6.45 -12.84 10.30
CA LEU A 225 4.99 -12.75 10.25
C LEU A 225 4.36 -14.16 10.28
N GLN A 226 3.56 -14.41 11.30
CA GLN A 226 2.82 -15.67 11.49
C GLN A 226 1.33 -15.52 11.12
N TYR A 227 0.81 -14.28 10.97
CA TYR A 227 -0.58 -14.04 10.63
C TYR A 227 -1.00 -14.83 9.38
N ASP A 228 -2.00 -15.69 9.54
CA ASP A 228 -2.49 -16.62 8.53
C ASP A 228 -4.03 -16.61 8.42
N TYR A 229 -4.64 -15.53 8.89
CA TYR A 229 -6.09 -15.39 9.05
C TYR A 229 -6.69 -16.52 9.90
N TYR A 230 -6.18 -16.64 11.13
CA TYR A 230 -6.66 -17.59 12.13
C TYR A 230 -6.59 -19.07 11.69
N GLY A 231 -5.52 -19.45 11.03
CA GLY A 231 -5.29 -20.83 10.53
C GLY A 231 -6.06 -21.16 9.25
N ARG A 232 -6.63 -20.16 8.55
CA ARG A 232 -7.39 -20.38 7.32
C ARG A 232 -6.51 -20.41 6.06
N ILE A 233 -5.31 -19.86 6.13
CA ILE A 233 -4.33 -19.86 5.03
C ILE A 233 -3.19 -20.82 5.40
N PRO A 234 -2.95 -21.89 4.62
CA PRO A 234 -1.83 -22.80 4.86
C PRO A 234 -0.48 -22.07 4.88
N SER A 235 0.44 -22.53 5.73
CA SER A 235 1.72 -21.85 5.95
C SER A 235 2.62 -21.77 4.71
N ASP A 236 2.57 -22.77 3.83
CA ASP A 236 3.29 -22.74 2.55
C ASP A 236 2.74 -21.66 1.60
N ILE A 237 1.42 -21.38 1.68
CA ILE A 237 0.77 -20.30 0.92
C ILE A 237 1.10 -18.95 1.53
N THR A 238 1.05 -18.79 2.87
CA THR A 238 1.42 -17.50 3.47
C THR A 238 2.85 -17.10 3.14
N LEU A 239 3.80 -18.03 3.28
CA LEU A 239 5.21 -17.79 2.95
C LEU A 239 5.42 -17.46 1.48
N PHE A 240 4.73 -18.14 0.58
CA PHE A 240 4.77 -17.85 -0.85
C PHE A 240 4.27 -16.43 -1.14
N LEU A 241 3.09 -16.06 -0.61
CA LEU A 241 2.48 -14.74 -0.84
C LEU A 241 3.29 -13.60 -0.22
N GLN A 242 3.90 -13.81 0.95
CA GLN A 242 4.84 -12.87 1.57
C GLN A 242 6.07 -12.64 0.69
N GLY A 243 6.60 -13.70 0.09
CA GLY A 243 7.71 -13.62 -0.86
C GLY A 243 7.34 -12.82 -2.11
N ILE A 244 6.15 -13.07 -2.69
CA ILE A 244 5.61 -12.31 -3.82
C ILE A 244 5.46 -10.82 -3.48
N ALA A 245 4.86 -10.49 -2.34
CA ALA A 245 4.69 -9.11 -1.90
C ALA A 245 6.04 -8.39 -1.74
N THR A 246 7.01 -9.03 -1.09
CA THR A 246 8.36 -8.48 -0.87
C THR A 246 9.06 -8.19 -2.19
N GLU A 247 9.06 -9.14 -3.14
CA GLU A 247 9.69 -8.97 -4.44
C GLU A 247 9.02 -7.85 -5.26
N THR A 248 7.68 -7.82 -5.27
CA THR A 248 6.93 -6.81 -6.03
C THR A 248 7.21 -5.39 -5.52
N VAL A 249 7.17 -5.19 -4.20
CA VAL A 249 7.42 -3.87 -3.62
C VAL A 249 8.86 -3.44 -3.84
N ALA A 250 9.85 -4.34 -3.66
CA ALA A 250 11.25 -4.03 -3.92
C ALA A 250 11.54 -3.62 -5.37
N ALA A 251 10.83 -4.20 -6.33
CA ALA A 251 10.98 -3.85 -7.74
C ALA A 251 10.35 -2.49 -8.12
N THR A 252 9.44 -1.96 -7.30
CA THR A 252 8.73 -0.69 -7.58
C THR A 252 9.37 0.53 -6.91
N VAL A 253 10.26 0.34 -5.95
CA VAL A 253 10.94 1.43 -5.21
C VAL A 253 12.22 1.92 -5.92
N GLN A 254 12.58 1.33 -7.07
CA GLN A 254 13.72 1.76 -7.89
C GLN A 254 13.29 2.85 -8.87
#